data_fa86e24f8aca498f7da54fbf3ec8a8e8
#
_entry.id   fa86e24f8aca498f7da54fbf3ec8a8e8
#
_cell.length_a   1.000
_cell.length_b   1.000
_cell.length_c   1.000
_cell.angle_alpha   90.00
_cell.angle_beta   90.00
_cell.angle_gamma   90.00
#
_symmetry.space_group_name_H-M   'P 1'
#
loop_
_entity.id
_entity.type
_entity.pdbx_description
1 polymer ?
#
loop_
_entity_poly.entity_id
_entity_poly.type
_entity_poly.pdbx_seq_one_letter_code
_entity_poly.pdbx_strand_id
1 'polypeptide(L)'
;MAAPAEIKTEYLLPNHEGPWTLDDVLSLPEDNSQRIELVDGMLYVSPLGTAAHQRLVFEASYALRGACPKEFETTIELNVQFDGDRLFIPDFTVLKKRGAKGLTVPAADVLLIGEVISRSTKVKDVVVKRQVYAEAGVSYYLIIDPAKDVPKATLLELGEEGKYVEIARSENGVLTIERPFPVTIELPS
;
A
#
# COMPACT_ATOMS: atom_id res chain seq x y z
N MET A 1 -8.78 -44.18 6.21
CA MET A 1 -8.76 -42.91 5.49
C MET A 1 -7.43 -42.25 5.79
N ALA A 2 -6.57 -42.08 4.77
CA ALA A 2 -5.29 -41.39 4.93
C ALA A 2 -5.56 -39.88 5.09
N ALA A 3 -4.92 -39.23 6.04
CA ALA A 3 -4.95 -37.77 6.17
C ALA A 3 -4.41 -37.14 4.87
N PRO A 4 -5.00 -36.04 4.38
CA PRO A 4 -4.45 -35.33 3.26
C PRO A 4 -3.02 -34.87 3.60
N ALA A 5 -2.07 -35.12 2.67
CA ALA A 5 -0.71 -34.63 2.80
C ALA A 5 -0.77 -33.10 2.91
N GLU A 6 -0.21 -32.53 3.98
CA GLU A 6 0.07 -31.11 4.06
C GLU A 6 1.08 -30.77 2.94
N ILE A 7 0.60 -30.11 1.91
CA ILE A 7 1.48 -29.49 0.91
C ILE A 7 2.03 -28.22 1.59
N LYS A 8 3.16 -28.34 2.29
CA LYS A 8 3.97 -27.20 2.65
C LYS A 8 4.60 -26.67 1.36
N THR A 9 3.98 -25.72 0.73
CA THR A 9 4.64 -24.91 -0.29
C THR A 9 5.53 -23.93 0.46
N GLU A 10 6.75 -24.36 0.81
CA GLU A 10 7.78 -23.40 1.20
C GLU A 10 8.13 -22.62 -0.07
N TYR A 11 7.74 -21.34 -0.11
CA TYR A 11 8.26 -20.43 -1.11
C TYR A 11 9.74 -20.22 -0.78
N LEU A 12 10.58 -20.88 -1.53
CA LEU A 12 12.02 -20.73 -1.43
C LEU A 12 12.44 -19.61 -2.38
N LEU A 13 12.78 -18.44 -1.82
CA LEU A 13 13.52 -17.44 -2.56
C LEU A 13 14.76 -18.11 -3.18
N PRO A 14 15.11 -17.81 -4.43
CA PRO A 14 16.34 -18.34 -5.02
C PRO A 14 17.56 -17.89 -4.22
N ASN A 15 18.62 -18.69 -4.25
CA ASN A 15 19.90 -18.27 -3.65
C ASN A 15 20.35 -16.97 -4.32
N HIS A 16 20.66 -15.97 -3.51
CA HIS A 16 21.11 -14.66 -3.97
C HIS A 16 22.37 -14.24 -3.20
N GLU A 17 23.35 -13.71 -3.92
CA GLU A 17 24.59 -13.20 -3.33
C GLU A 17 24.57 -11.67 -3.36
N GLY A 18 24.75 -11.03 -2.21
CA GLY A 18 24.76 -9.59 -2.05
C GLY A 18 23.38 -8.95 -1.87
N PRO A 19 23.28 -7.60 -1.95
CA PRO A 19 22.02 -6.88 -1.88
C PRO A 19 21.12 -7.18 -3.08
N TRP A 20 19.82 -7.29 -2.85
CA TRP A 20 18.83 -7.42 -3.91
C TRP A 20 18.68 -6.12 -4.68
N THR A 21 18.51 -6.23 -6.00
CA THR A 21 18.17 -5.11 -6.90
C THR A 21 16.73 -5.19 -7.35
N LEU A 22 16.22 -4.10 -7.93
CA LEU A 22 14.88 -4.09 -8.51
C LEU A 22 14.74 -5.14 -9.63
N ASP A 23 15.75 -5.27 -10.48
CA ASP A 23 15.75 -6.25 -11.59
C ASP A 23 15.69 -7.69 -11.07
N ASP A 24 16.39 -7.99 -9.98
CA ASP A 24 16.32 -9.30 -9.32
C ASP A 24 14.89 -9.61 -8.86
N VAL A 25 14.25 -8.64 -8.19
CA VAL A 25 12.88 -8.81 -7.69
C VAL A 25 11.87 -8.98 -8.82
N LEU A 26 11.97 -8.18 -9.87
CA LEU A 26 11.08 -8.27 -11.03
C LEU A 26 11.29 -9.53 -11.86
N SER A 27 12.44 -10.20 -11.68
CA SER A 27 12.76 -11.49 -12.35
C SER A 27 12.33 -12.70 -11.52
N LEU A 28 11.83 -12.51 -10.29
CA LEU A 28 11.33 -13.62 -9.47
C LEU A 28 10.13 -14.29 -10.17
N PRO A 29 9.95 -15.60 -9.97
CA PRO A 29 8.76 -16.30 -10.45
C PRO A 29 7.49 -15.66 -9.87
N GLU A 30 6.43 -15.62 -10.68
CA GLU A 30 5.13 -15.15 -10.20
C GLU A 30 4.64 -16.04 -9.04
N ASP A 31 4.47 -15.43 -7.87
CA ASP A 31 3.86 -16.06 -6.70
C ASP A 31 2.86 -15.09 -6.07
N ASN A 32 1.59 -15.44 -6.16
CA ASN A 32 0.49 -14.64 -5.62
C ASN A 32 0.17 -14.97 -4.15
N SER A 33 0.98 -15.80 -3.49
CA SER A 33 0.78 -16.18 -2.07
C SER A 33 1.40 -15.19 -1.07
N GLN A 34 2.31 -14.34 -1.54
CA GLN A 34 3.09 -13.43 -0.71
C GLN A 34 3.29 -12.08 -1.41
N ARG A 35 3.50 -11.04 -0.61
CA ARG A 35 3.98 -9.74 -1.09
C ARG A 35 5.47 -9.65 -0.86
N ILE A 36 6.23 -9.26 -1.88
CA ILE A 36 7.67 -9.06 -1.82
C ILE A 36 7.96 -7.59 -2.08
N GLU A 37 8.38 -6.88 -1.06
CA GLU A 37 8.81 -5.49 -1.14
C GLU A 37 10.33 -5.42 -1.03
N LEU A 38 10.96 -4.43 -1.67
CA LEU A 38 12.41 -4.21 -1.66
C LEU A 38 12.73 -2.88 -0.98
N VAL A 39 13.62 -2.91 0.00
CA VAL A 39 14.09 -1.72 0.70
C VAL A 39 15.59 -1.79 0.89
N ASP A 40 16.33 -0.92 0.23
CA ASP A 40 17.78 -0.78 0.37
C ASP A 40 18.53 -2.13 0.27
N GLY A 41 18.17 -2.95 -0.73
CA GLY A 41 18.76 -4.24 -1.00
C GLY A 41 18.28 -5.40 -0.12
N MET A 42 17.27 -5.19 0.72
CA MET A 42 16.66 -6.22 1.56
C MET A 42 15.22 -6.51 1.11
N LEU A 43 14.86 -7.80 1.05
CA LEU A 43 13.50 -8.23 0.78
C LEU A 43 12.66 -8.27 2.06
N TYR A 44 11.47 -7.68 1.98
CA TYR A 44 10.43 -7.80 2.98
C TYR A 44 9.32 -8.67 2.40
N VAL A 45 9.20 -9.87 2.94
CA VAL A 45 8.19 -10.85 2.52
C VAL A 45 7.07 -10.86 3.54
N SER A 46 5.85 -10.63 3.10
CA SER A 46 4.67 -10.65 3.96
C SER A 46 3.55 -11.51 3.36
N PRO A 47 2.78 -12.22 4.21
CA PRO A 47 1.61 -12.95 3.74
C PRO A 47 0.52 -11.99 3.27
N LEU A 48 -0.42 -12.50 2.50
CA LEU A 48 -1.63 -11.77 2.14
C LEU A 48 -2.41 -11.33 3.38
N GLY A 49 -3.09 -10.20 3.27
CA GLY A 49 -3.90 -9.64 4.34
C GLY A 49 -5.07 -10.56 4.75
N THR A 50 -5.51 -10.44 6.01
CA THR A 50 -6.71 -11.15 6.50
C THR A 50 -7.98 -10.68 5.77
N ALA A 51 -9.08 -11.44 5.86
CA ALA A 51 -10.37 -11.04 5.28
C ALA A 51 -10.85 -9.66 5.79
N ALA A 52 -10.58 -9.32 7.06
CA ALA A 52 -10.89 -8.01 7.61
C ALA A 52 -10.05 -6.90 6.97
N HIS A 53 -8.75 -7.15 6.77
CA HIS A 53 -7.86 -6.25 6.04
C HIS A 53 -8.35 -6.02 4.60
N GLN A 54 -8.63 -7.10 3.86
CA GLN A 54 -9.09 -7.03 2.46
C GLN A 54 -10.41 -6.28 2.33
N ARG A 55 -11.32 -6.41 3.31
CA ARG A 55 -12.58 -5.65 3.33
C ARG A 55 -12.33 -4.15 3.44
N LEU A 56 -11.43 -3.72 4.33
CA LEU A 56 -11.07 -2.31 4.47
C LEU A 56 -10.40 -1.75 3.20
N VAL A 57 -9.50 -2.52 2.58
CA VAL A 57 -8.90 -2.18 1.28
C VAL A 57 -9.97 -2.00 0.22
N PHE A 58 -10.92 -2.95 0.14
CA PHE A 58 -12.00 -2.92 -0.85
C PHE A 58 -12.89 -1.68 -0.66
N GLU A 59 -13.40 -1.42 0.54
CA GLU A 59 -14.31 -0.29 0.78
C GLU A 59 -13.62 1.05 0.54
N ALA A 60 -12.38 1.22 1.02
CA ALA A 60 -11.63 2.44 0.79
C ALA A 60 -11.35 2.67 -0.71
N SER A 61 -10.88 1.64 -1.42
CA SER A 61 -10.59 1.75 -2.85
C SER A 61 -11.86 1.95 -3.68
N TYR A 62 -12.97 1.32 -3.31
CA TYR A 62 -14.26 1.48 -3.97
C TYR A 62 -14.81 2.91 -3.84
N ALA A 63 -14.78 3.46 -2.61
CA ALA A 63 -15.19 4.84 -2.37
C ALA A 63 -14.33 5.85 -3.15
N LEU A 64 -13.00 5.69 -3.09
CA LEU A 64 -12.06 6.51 -3.84
C LEU A 64 -12.32 6.41 -5.35
N ARG A 65 -12.48 5.20 -5.89
CA ARG A 65 -12.78 4.99 -7.31
C ARG A 65 -14.08 5.66 -7.74
N GLY A 66 -15.12 5.60 -6.90
CA GLY A 66 -16.43 6.20 -7.18
C GLY A 66 -16.40 7.73 -7.27
N ALA A 67 -15.54 8.37 -6.46
CA ALA A 67 -15.37 9.81 -6.40
C ALA A 67 -14.23 10.34 -7.29
N CYS A 68 -13.36 9.45 -7.76
CA CYS A 68 -12.13 9.78 -8.49
C CYS A 68 -12.42 10.55 -9.79
N PRO A 69 -11.88 11.76 -9.97
CA PRO A 69 -11.96 12.49 -11.23
C PRO A 69 -11.41 11.67 -12.41
N LYS A 70 -11.92 11.94 -13.61
CA LYS A 70 -11.64 11.13 -14.81
C LYS A 70 -10.17 11.14 -15.24
N GLU A 71 -9.42 12.15 -14.87
CA GLU A 71 -7.98 12.28 -15.13
C GLU A 71 -7.11 11.36 -14.27
N PHE A 72 -7.63 10.94 -13.12
CA PHE A 72 -6.92 10.04 -12.18
C PHE A 72 -7.39 8.59 -12.33
N GLU A 73 -6.64 7.68 -11.71
CA GLU A 73 -6.97 6.25 -11.69
C GLU A 73 -6.73 5.66 -10.29
N THR A 74 -7.71 4.93 -9.76
CA THR A 74 -7.56 4.17 -8.52
C THR A 74 -7.16 2.74 -8.85
N THR A 75 -6.12 2.24 -8.20
CA THR A 75 -5.62 0.86 -8.32
C THR A 75 -5.41 0.22 -6.94
N ILE A 76 -5.28 -1.10 -6.91
CA ILE A 76 -4.96 -1.89 -5.71
C ILE A 76 -3.70 -2.71 -5.97
N GLU A 77 -2.91 -2.97 -4.91
CA GLU A 77 -1.75 -3.88 -4.94
C GLU A 77 -0.79 -3.61 -6.11
N LEU A 78 -0.54 -2.34 -6.40
CA LEU A 78 0.32 -1.93 -7.50
C LEU A 78 1.78 -1.87 -7.04
N ASN A 79 2.69 -2.42 -7.83
CA ASN A 79 4.13 -2.24 -7.60
C ASN A 79 4.54 -0.79 -7.86
N VAL A 80 4.86 -0.06 -6.80
CA VAL A 80 5.34 1.33 -6.88
C VAL A 80 6.85 1.36 -6.67
N GLN A 81 7.54 1.87 -7.68
CA GLN A 81 9.00 2.03 -7.66
C GLN A 81 9.38 3.39 -7.08
N PHE A 82 10.30 3.36 -6.13
CA PHE A 82 10.92 4.54 -5.51
C PHE A 82 12.40 4.60 -5.85
N ASP A 83 13.05 5.74 -5.59
CA ASP A 83 14.48 5.88 -5.79
C ASP A 83 15.28 4.92 -4.89
N GLY A 84 16.48 4.54 -5.34
CA GLY A 84 17.43 3.74 -4.56
C GLY A 84 17.05 2.26 -4.41
N ASP A 85 16.62 1.59 -5.49
CA ASP A 85 16.23 0.19 -5.46
C ASP A 85 15.18 -0.12 -4.38
N ARG A 86 14.13 0.68 -4.34
CA ARG A 86 13.01 0.49 -3.44
C ARG A 86 11.73 0.20 -4.21
N LEU A 87 11.04 -0.87 -3.82
CA LEU A 87 9.76 -1.29 -4.37
C LEU A 87 8.79 -1.55 -3.23
N PHE A 88 7.68 -0.84 -3.21
CA PHE A 88 6.58 -1.12 -2.28
C PHE A 88 5.32 -1.51 -3.03
N ILE A 89 4.45 -2.27 -2.36
CA ILE A 89 3.14 -2.71 -2.85
C ILE A 89 2.07 -2.14 -1.92
N PRO A 90 1.69 -0.85 -2.06
CA PRO A 90 0.63 -0.26 -1.27
C PRO A 90 -0.70 -0.99 -1.46
N ASP A 91 -1.53 -1.02 -0.43
CA ASP A 91 -2.83 -1.68 -0.51
C ASP A 91 -3.73 -1.07 -1.58
N PHE A 92 -3.69 0.26 -1.72
CA PHE A 92 -4.35 0.96 -2.82
C PHE A 92 -3.65 2.28 -3.15
N THR A 93 -3.81 2.75 -4.39
CA THR A 93 -3.23 4.01 -4.85
C THR A 93 -4.21 4.80 -5.70
N VAL A 94 -3.99 6.12 -5.78
CA VAL A 94 -4.56 6.98 -6.81
C VAL A 94 -3.42 7.51 -7.66
N LEU A 95 -3.46 7.23 -8.96
CA LEU A 95 -2.48 7.68 -9.93
C LEU A 95 -2.87 9.03 -10.54
N LYS A 96 -1.86 9.85 -10.84
CA LYS A 96 -2.01 11.17 -11.50
C LYS A 96 -2.45 11.06 -12.97
N LYS A 97 -2.36 9.86 -13.56
CA LYS A 97 -2.73 9.55 -14.94
C LYS A 97 -3.40 8.20 -15.05
N ARG A 98 -4.22 8.01 -16.05
CA ARG A 98 -4.86 6.73 -16.36
C ARG A 98 -4.02 5.88 -17.31
N GLY A 99 -4.28 4.57 -17.26
CA GLY A 99 -3.74 3.62 -18.23
C GLY A 99 -2.27 3.30 -18.00
N ALA A 100 -1.82 3.27 -16.76
CA ALA A 100 -0.51 2.75 -16.40
C ALA A 100 -0.33 1.34 -16.99
N LYS A 101 0.83 1.12 -17.64
CA LYS A 101 1.18 -0.16 -18.26
C LYS A 101 2.54 -0.59 -17.74
N GLY A 102 2.70 -1.87 -17.52
CA GLY A 102 3.93 -2.45 -17.02
C GLY A 102 3.78 -3.05 -15.63
N LEU A 103 4.85 -3.66 -15.15
CA LEU A 103 4.89 -4.32 -13.83
C LEU A 103 5.04 -3.32 -12.69
N THR A 104 5.58 -2.14 -12.95
CA THR A 104 5.83 -1.09 -11.96
C THR A 104 5.32 0.26 -12.42
N VAL A 105 5.03 1.13 -11.46
CA VAL A 105 4.72 2.54 -11.68
C VAL A 105 5.68 3.39 -10.83
N PRO A 106 6.30 4.44 -11.39
CA PRO A 106 7.14 5.32 -10.61
C PRO A 106 6.33 6.09 -9.56
N ALA A 107 6.88 6.29 -8.37
CA ALA A 107 6.25 7.04 -7.28
C ALA A 107 5.84 8.46 -7.68
N ALA A 108 6.56 9.09 -8.63
CA ALA A 108 6.23 10.40 -9.18
C ALA A 108 4.86 10.46 -9.86
N ASP A 109 4.34 9.33 -10.37
CA ASP A 109 3.02 9.23 -10.99
C ASP A 109 1.90 8.93 -9.96
N VAL A 110 2.23 8.77 -8.68
CA VAL A 110 1.27 8.49 -7.61
C VAL A 110 0.85 9.80 -6.93
N LEU A 111 -0.46 10.01 -6.80
CA LEU A 111 -1.07 11.15 -6.10
C LEU A 111 -1.33 10.81 -4.63
N LEU A 112 -1.91 9.62 -4.38
CA LEU A 112 -2.26 9.14 -3.06
C LEU A 112 -1.84 7.69 -2.90
N ILE A 113 -1.24 7.36 -1.76
CA ILE A 113 -1.00 5.99 -1.29
C ILE A 113 -1.90 5.70 -0.10
N GLY A 114 -2.50 4.51 -0.07
CA GLY A 114 -3.28 4.00 1.05
C GLY A 114 -2.74 2.69 1.60
N GLU A 115 -2.68 2.60 2.93
CA GLU A 115 -2.22 1.42 3.66
C GLU A 115 -3.18 1.07 4.79
N VAL A 116 -3.57 -0.19 4.88
CA VAL A 116 -4.29 -0.75 6.03
C VAL A 116 -3.28 -1.42 6.95
N ILE A 117 -3.06 -0.85 8.13
CA ILE A 117 -2.01 -1.29 9.03
C ILE A 117 -2.32 -2.70 9.58
N SER A 118 -1.37 -3.62 9.50
CA SER A 118 -1.45 -4.90 10.21
C SER A 118 -0.99 -4.75 11.67
N ARG A 119 -1.49 -5.61 12.57
CA ARG A 119 -1.09 -5.57 14.00
C ARG A 119 0.38 -5.95 14.22
N SER A 120 0.96 -6.74 13.33
CA SER A 120 2.32 -7.26 13.46
C SER A 120 3.40 -6.29 12.98
N THR A 121 3.06 -5.32 12.11
CA THR A 121 4.02 -4.44 11.43
C THR A 121 3.92 -2.97 11.86
N LYS A 122 3.06 -2.66 12.85
CA LYS A 122 2.54 -1.31 13.18
C LYS A 122 3.54 -0.15 13.28
N VAL A 123 4.76 -0.33 13.70
CA VAL A 123 5.62 0.82 14.02
C VAL A 123 6.71 1.03 13.00
N LYS A 124 7.44 -0.01 12.62
CA LYS A 124 8.57 0.15 11.69
C LYS A 124 8.12 0.47 10.27
N ASP A 125 7.11 -0.27 9.76
CA ASP A 125 6.65 -0.11 8.38
C ASP A 125 6.03 1.26 8.16
N VAL A 126 5.15 1.71 9.06
CA VAL A 126 4.52 3.04 8.94
C VAL A 126 5.56 4.15 8.98
N VAL A 127 6.60 4.04 9.81
CA VAL A 127 7.65 5.08 9.92
C VAL A 127 8.52 5.09 8.68
N VAL A 128 9.01 3.93 8.23
CA VAL A 128 9.88 3.83 7.05
C VAL A 128 9.11 4.22 5.78
N LYS A 129 7.93 3.64 5.55
CA LYS A 129 7.08 3.96 4.39
C LYS A 129 6.70 5.43 4.37
N ARG A 130 6.32 6.00 5.52
CA ARG A 130 5.97 7.43 5.63
C ARG A 130 7.12 8.34 5.20
N GLN A 131 8.35 7.99 5.58
CA GLN A 131 9.53 8.76 5.18
C GLN A 131 9.80 8.61 3.68
N VAL A 132 9.84 7.38 3.16
CA VAL A 132 10.09 7.11 1.74
C VAL A 132 9.04 7.76 0.83
N TYR A 133 7.75 7.69 1.22
CA TYR A 133 6.67 8.32 0.45
C TYR A 133 6.79 9.85 0.44
N ALA A 134 7.21 10.45 1.57
CA ALA A 134 7.46 11.88 1.66
C ALA A 134 8.66 12.31 0.80
N GLU A 135 9.78 11.58 0.87
CA GLU A 135 10.98 11.83 0.08
C GLU A 135 10.71 11.73 -1.43
N ALA A 136 9.83 10.81 -1.84
CA ALA A 136 9.40 10.66 -3.23
C ALA A 136 8.35 11.69 -3.69
N GLY A 137 7.88 12.57 -2.81
CA GLY A 137 6.92 13.61 -3.14
C GLY A 137 5.50 13.12 -3.37
N VAL A 138 5.10 11.98 -2.80
CA VAL A 138 3.70 11.50 -2.84
C VAL A 138 2.84 12.47 -2.03
N SER A 139 1.86 13.10 -2.69
CA SER A 139 1.13 14.23 -2.09
C SER A 139 0.25 13.83 -0.91
N TYR A 140 -0.36 12.63 -0.96
CA TYR A 140 -1.30 12.18 0.08
C TYR A 140 -0.99 10.77 0.56
N TYR A 141 -1.08 10.56 1.87
CA TYR A 141 -0.93 9.25 2.50
C TYR A 141 -2.13 8.96 3.40
N LEU A 142 -2.92 7.96 3.05
CA LEU A 142 -4.09 7.51 3.79
C LEU A 142 -3.73 6.27 4.60
N ILE A 143 -3.82 6.37 5.92
CA ILE A 143 -3.53 5.27 6.84
C ILE A 143 -4.84 4.80 7.47
N ILE A 144 -5.13 3.49 7.36
CA ILE A 144 -6.29 2.87 7.99
C ILE A 144 -5.82 1.90 9.09
N ASP A 145 -6.19 2.15 10.33
CA ASP A 145 -5.95 1.25 11.47
C ASP A 145 -7.21 0.41 11.73
N PRO A 146 -7.15 -0.92 11.51
CA PRO A 146 -8.26 -1.82 11.78
C PRO A 146 -8.43 -2.06 13.28
N ALA A 147 -8.72 -1.01 14.06
CA ALA A 147 -8.94 -1.08 15.51
C ALA A 147 -9.98 -2.16 15.86
N LYS A 148 -9.99 -2.63 17.12
CA LYS A 148 -10.84 -3.77 17.53
C LYS A 148 -12.35 -3.53 17.35
N ASP A 149 -12.79 -2.29 17.58
CA ASP A 149 -14.22 -1.97 17.59
C ASP A 149 -14.64 -1.18 16.36
N VAL A 150 -13.99 -0.03 16.12
CA VAL A 150 -14.26 0.84 14.97
C VAL A 150 -12.94 1.18 14.29
N PRO A 151 -12.75 0.84 13.00
CA PRO A 151 -11.56 1.21 12.26
C PRO A 151 -11.37 2.73 12.23
N LYS A 152 -10.11 3.15 12.23
CA LYS A 152 -9.73 4.57 12.19
C LYS A 152 -8.95 4.85 10.91
N ALA A 153 -9.28 5.94 10.24
CA ALA A 153 -8.51 6.41 9.09
C ALA A 153 -7.96 7.80 9.36
N THR A 154 -6.76 8.05 8.86
CA THR A 154 -6.09 9.36 8.93
C THR A 154 -5.53 9.70 7.57
N LEU A 155 -5.92 10.83 7.00
CA LEU A 155 -5.33 11.37 5.78
C LEU A 155 -4.24 12.37 6.12
N LEU A 156 -3.08 12.14 5.56
CA LEU A 156 -1.91 13.01 5.67
C LEU A 156 -1.65 13.68 4.32
N GLU A 157 -1.28 14.94 4.33
CA GLU A 157 -0.82 15.70 3.16
C GLU A 157 0.64 16.09 3.32
N LEU A 158 1.40 16.00 2.24
CA LEU A 158 2.80 16.39 2.23
C LEU A 158 2.91 17.91 2.28
N GLY A 159 3.49 18.42 3.38
CA GLY A 159 3.72 19.85 3.58
C GLY A 159 5.00 20.36 2.92
N GLU A 160 5.18 21.68 2.91
CA GLU A 160 6.33 22.38 2.28
C GLU A 160 7.69 21.96 2.88
N GLU A 161 7.71 21.51 4.14
CA GLU A 161 8.94 21.02 4.78
C GLU A 161 9.30 19.56 4.41
N GLY A 162 8.60 18.94 3.45
CA GLY A 162 8.79 17.55 3.07
C GLY A 162 8.32 16.55 4.15
N LYS A 163 7.39 16.96 5.02
CA LYS A 163 6.82 16.13 6.07
C LYS A 163 5.31 16.05 5.92
N TYR A 164 4.77 14.87 6.20
CA TYR A 164 3.33 14.67 6.23
C TYR A 164 2.67 15.32 7.45
N VAL A 165 1.61 16.08 7.20
CA VAL A 165 0.74 16.71 8.19
C VAL A 165 -0.65 16.10 8.10
N GLU A 166 -1.28 15.78 9.24
CA GLU A 166 -2.65 15.28 9.28
C GLU A 166 -3.62 16.38 8.85
N ILE A 167 -4.48 16.08 7.88
CA ILE A 167 -5.49 17.01 7.37
C ILE A 167 -6.93 16.51 7.55
N ALA A 168 -7.13 15.21 7.80
CA ALA A 168 -8.43 14.64 8.12
C ALA A 168 -8.29 13.36 8.94
N ARG A 169 -9.29 13.09 9.76
CA ARG A 169 -9.40 11.87 10.57
C ARG A 169 -10.84 11.36 10.58
N SER A 170 -11.01 10.04 10.57
CA SER A 170 -12.33 9.43 10.66
C SER A 170 -12.99 9.66 12.02
N GLU A 171 -14.31 9.84 12.01
CA GLU A 171 -15.19 9.85 13.19
C GLU A 171 -16.20 8.71 13.06
N ASN A 172 -16.32 7.87 14.09
CA ASN A 172 -17.23 6.73 14.11
C ASN A 172 -17.14 5.81 12.86
N GLY A 173 -15.92 5.59 12.36
CA GLY A 173 -15.70 4.76 11.18
C GLY A 173 -15.96 5.45 9.83
N VAL A 174 -16.25 6.75 9.82
CA VAL A 174 -16.48 7.51 8.59
C VAL A 174 -15.38 8.55 8.41
N LEU A 175 -14.68 8.52 7.28
CA LEU A 175 -13.72 9.55 6.87
C LEU A 175 -14.29 10.39 5.74
N THR A 176 -14.45 11.69 5.96
CA THR A 176 -14.81 12.66 4.92
C THR A 176 -13.62 13.55 4.62
N ILE A 177 -13.25 13.67 3.37
CA ILE A 177 -12.12 14.47 2.90
C ILE A 177 -12.56 15.37 1.73
N GLU A 178 -11.91 16.54 1.62
CA GLU A 178 -12.11 17.48 0.51
C GLU A 178 -10.96 17.41 -0.51
N ARG A 179 -9.79 16.94 -0.08
CA ARG A 179 -8.58 16.81 -0.89
C ARG A 179 -8.05 15.40 -0.85
N PRO A 180 -7.48 14.87 -1.95
CA PRO A 180 -7.24 15.52 -3.27
C PRO A 180 -8.51 15.76 -4.10
N PHE A 181 -9.63 15.15 -3.72
CA PHE A 181 -10.97 15.36 -4.25
C PHE A 181 -12.01 14.96 -3.18
N PRO A 182 -13.22 15.53 -3.21
CA PRO A 182 -14.23 15.23 -2.20
C PRO A 182 -14.63 13.76 -2.24
N VAL A 183 -14.53 13.07 -1.10
CA VAL A 183 -15.00 11.70 -0.93
C VAL A 183 -15.31 11.39 0.52
N THR A 184 -16.32 10.55 0.74
CA THR A 184 -16.62 9.93 2.04
C THR A 184 -16.34 8.44 1.97
N ILE A 185 -15.56 7.94 2.92
CA ILE A 185 -15.16 6.53 3.05
C ILE A 185 -15.79 5.99 4.33
N GLU A 186 -16.66 5.00 4.20
CA GLU A 186 -17.22 4.25 5.32
C GLU A 186 -16.36 3.03 5.59
N LEU A 187 -15.85 2.91 6.83
CA LEU A 187 -14.99 1.82 7.26
C LEU A 187 -15.83 0.79 8.01
N PRO A 188 -16.00 -0.41 7.48
CA PRO A 188 -16.78 -1.46 8.13
C PRO A 188 -16.09 -1.95 9.41
N SER A 189 -16.86 -2.22 10.43
CA SER A 189 -16.43 -2.85 11.69
C SER A 189 -16.26 -4.37 11.58
#